data_c2b8373361c8116b1de28dd282b49cd3
#
_entry.id   c2b8373361c8116b1de28dd282b49cd3
#
_cell.length_a   1.000
_cell.length_b   1.000
_cell.length_c   1.000
_cell.angle_alpha   90.00
_cell.angle_beta   90.00
_cell.angle_gamma   90.00
#
_symmetry.space_group_name_H-M   'P 1'
#
loop_
_entity.id
_entity.type
_entity.pdbx_description
1 polymer ?
#
loop_
_entity_poly.entity_id
_entity_poly.type
_entity_poly.pdbx_seq_one_letter_code
_entity_poly.pdbx_strand_id
1 'polypeptide(L)'
;MWNPKDFEATYNPKSIDDIVYPNEISKTLIGQLVTGARPFPIPEGKCGILLYGIPGTGKSALAKLLPDAMEFHRSGADAQQDTLYVRVQQGNNGVKLLEKIHSTARLYPISASHHYYVLDEVDNLNDQAMKMLKSVMNVPGCIFILTTNNFSDIEVGVRSRCHCIPFNAAPPEGWLPLAKRILSDAGISGISDKQLLAVIETGNGSARDILDAIVGIVLNVQQQRTSQTAVV
;
A
#
# COMPACT_ATOMS: atom_id res chain seq x y z
N MET A 1 -10.27 -17.02 19.10
CA MET A 1 -11.19 -17.72 18.19
C MET A 1 -11.32 -16.86 16.93
N TRP A 2 -11.11 -17.46 15.76
CA TRP A 2 -11.17 -16.74 14.50
C TRP A 2 -12.57 -16.13 14.27
N ASN A 3 -12.64 -14.85 13.90
CA ASN A 3 -13.91 -14.14 13.68
C ASN A 3 -13.81 -13.41 12.32
N PRO A 4 -14.71 -13.70 11.36
CA PRO A 4 -14.68 -13.03 10.06
C PRO A 4 -14.86 -11.49 10.14
N LYS A 5 -15.52 -10.99 11.18
CA LYS A 5 -15.73 -9.54 11.38
C LYS A 5 -14.44 -8.78 11.72
N ASP A 6 -13.47 -9.49 12.30
CA ASP A 6 -12.19 -8.90 12.73
C ASP A 6 -11.07 -9.19 11.71
N PHE A 7 -11.42 -9.78 10.54
CA PHE A 7 -10.46 -10.24 9.55
C PHE A 7 -9.54 -9.12 9.06
N GLU A 8 -10.11 -8.00 8.63
CA GLU A 8 -9.33 -6.87 8.15
C GLU A 8 -8.43 -6.30 9.26
N ALA A 9 -8.94 -6.12 10.48
CA ALA A 9 -8.17 -5.61 11.60
C ALA A 9 -7.01 -6.54 11.99
N THR A 10 -7.17 -7.86 11.77
CA THR A 10 -6.19 -8.89 12.14
C THR A 10 -5.12 -9.09 11.08
N TYR A 11 -5.50 -9.12 9.80
CA TYR A 11 -4.63 -9.55 8.70
C TYR A 11 -4.22 -8.44 7.73
N ASN A 12 -4.78 -7.22 7.84
CA ASN A 12 -4.22 -6.08 7.14
C ASN A 12 -2.77 -5.83 7.59
N PRO A 13 -1.88 -5.50 6.67
CA PRO A 13 -0.49 -5.22 7.01
C PRO A 13 -0.40 -4.03 7.98
N LYS A 14 0.40 -4.18 9.02
CA LYS A 14 0.66 -3.18 10.07
C LYS A 14 2.04 -2.55 9.94
N SER A 15 2.91 -3.20 9.20
CA SER A 15 4.26 -2.72 8.89
C SER A 15 4.59 -2.99 7.42
N ILE A 16 5.64 -2.36 6.93
CA ILE A 16 6.13 -2.61 5.56
C ILE A 16 6.66 -4.04 5.37
N ASP A 17 7.01 -4.73 6.46
CA ASP A 17 7.47 -6.12 6.43
C ASP A 17 6.31 -7.13 6.26
N ASP A 18 5.07 -6.71 6.58
CA ASP A 18 3.87 -7.53 6.35
C ASP A 18 3.40 -7.51 4.89
N ILE A 19 3.99 -6.64 4.07
CA ILE A 19 3.63 -6.49 2.66
C ILE A 19 4.19 -7.66 1.84
N VAL A 20 3.33 -8.27 1.03
CA VAL A 20 3.77 -9.25 0.02
C VAL A 20 4.23 -8.49 -1.23
N TYR A 21 5.54 -8.39 -1.39
CA TYR A 21 6.15 -7.63 -2.49
C TYR A 21 6.12 -8.41 -3.82
N PRO A 22 5.98 -7.71 -4.96
CA PRO A 22 5.97 -8.35 -6.28
C PRO A 22 7.33 -8.96 -6.65
N ASN A 23 8.42 -8.41 -6.15
CA ASN A 23 9.79 -8.89 -6.38
C ASN A 23 10.78 -8.26 -5.40
N GLU A 24 11.97 -8.83 -5.31
CA GLU A 24 13.05 -8.37 -4.41
C GLU A 24 13.60 -6.99 -4.79
N ILE A 25 13.54 -6.59 -6.06
CA ILE A 25 14.02 -5.26 -6.49
C ILE A 25 13.14 -4.17 -5.89
N SER A 26 11.81 -4.32 -6.00
CA SER A 26 10.85 -3.37 -5.41
C SER A 26 10.98 -3.33 -3.89
N LYS A 27 11.11 -4.48 -3.23
CA LYS A 27 11.32 -4.58 -1.78
C LYS A 27 12.60 -3.88 -1.34
N THR A 28 13.70 -4.17 -2.00
CA THR A 28 15.01 -3.55 -1.70
C THR A 28 14.98 -2.03 -1.88
N LEU A 29 14.38 -1.55 -2.97
CA LEU A 29 14.29 -0.11 -3.23
C LEU A 29 13.43 0.60 -2.17
N ILE A 30 12.28 0.04 -1.78
CA ILE A 30 11.48 0.56 -0.68
C ILE A 30 12.30 0.57 0.61
N GLY A 31 12.95 -0.51 0.97
CA GLY A 31 13.81 -0.59 2.16
C GLY A 31 14.91 0.48 2.16
N GLN A 32 15.59 0.69 1.04
CA GLN A 32 16.62 1.73 0.92
C GLN A 32 16.05 3.15 1.11
N LEU A 33 14.84 3.43 0.60
CA LEU A 33 14.18 4.73 0.75
C LEU A 33 13.71 4.95 2.19
N VAL A 34 13.18 3.93 2.83
CA VAL A 34 12.70 3.97 4.22
C VAL A 34 13.84 4.17 5.19
N THR A 35 14.91 3.38 5.07
CA THR A 35 16.06 3.44 6.00
C THR A 35 17.00 4.62 5.76
N GLY A 36 16.81 5.38 4.67
CA GLY A 36 17.72 6.46 4.29
C GLY A 36 19.04 5.99 3.67
N ALA A 37 19.21 4.68 3.40
CA ALA A 37 20.37 4.15 2.68
C ALA A 37 20.49 4.73 1.26
N ARG A 38 19.35 5.12 0.68
CA ARG A 38 19.28 5.94 -0.52
C ARG A 38 18.92 7.36 -0.15
N PRO A 39 19.68 8.39 -0.56
CA PRO A 39 19.32 9.79 -0.33
C PRO A 39 17.93 10.11 -0.87
N PHE A 40 17.02 10.53 0.03
CA PHE A 40 15.63 10.85 -0.31
C PHE A 40 14.96 11.61 0.87
N PRO A 41 14.19 12.69 0.66
CA PRO A 41 14.04 13.38 -0.63
C PRO A 41 15.31 14.12 -1.06
N ILE A 42 15.47 14.35 -2.36
CA ILE A 42 16.57 15.15 -2.92
C ILE A 42 15.98 16.50 -3.31
N PRO A 43 16.45 17.64 -2.75
CA PRO A 43 16.02 18.98 -3.17
C PRO A 43 16.20 19.15 -4.69
N GLU A 44 15.18 19.68 -5.35
CA GLU A 44 15.12 19.87 -6.81
C GLU A 44 15.28 18.58 -7.63
N GLY A 45 15.19 17.42 -6.98
CA GLY A 45 15.30 16.10 -7.57
C GLY A 45 14.08 15.23 -7.30
N LYS A 46 14.35 14.03 -6.78
CA LYS A 46 13.28 13.07 -6.44
C LYS A 46 12.78 13.31 -5.01
N CYS A 47 11.51 13.70 -4.90
CA CYS A 47 10.80 13.90 -3.65
C CYS A 47 9.56 13.00 -3.51
N GLY A 48 9.31 12.14 -4.50
CA GLY A 48 8.15 11.25 -4.52
C GLY A 48 8.50 9.77 -4.69
N ILE A 49 7.58 8.93 -4.24
CA ILE A 49 7.50 7.49 -4.51
C ILE A 49 6.21 7.28 -5.30
N LEU A 50 6.27 6.68 -6.48
CA LEU A 50 5.11 6.33 -7.28
C LEU A 50 5.00 4.81 -7.40
N LEU A 51 4.02 4.23 -6.70
CA LEU A 51 3.68 2.82 -6.79
C LEU A 51 2.68 2.63 -7.94
N TYR A 52 3.03 1.82 -8.93
CA TYR A 52 2.18 1.61 -10.09
C TYR A 52 2.04 0.13 -10.45
N GLY A 53 0.88 -0.25 -11.01
CA GLY A 53 0.61 -1.62 -11.44
C GLY A 53 -0.87 -1.96 -11.34
N ILE A 54 -1.21 -3.22 -11.59
CA ILE A 54 -2.60 -3.69 -11.63
C ILE A 54 -3.34 -3.45 -10.30
N PRO A 55 -4.67 -3.27 -10.31
CA PRO A 55 -5.46 -3.07 -9.10
C PRO A 55 -5.38 -4.29 -8.15
N GLY A 56 -5.63 -4.04 -6.87
CA GLY A 56 -5.72 -5.11 -5.86
C GLY A 56 -4.39 -5.64 -5.31
N THR A 57 -3.22 -5.16 -5.77
CA THR A 57 -1.89 -5.71 -5.39
C THR A 57 -1.32 -5.20 -4.06
N GLY A 58 -2.01 -4.31 -3.35
CA GLY A 58 -1.53 -3.79 -2.05
C GLY A 58 -0.84 -2.43 -2.10
N LYS A 59 -0.82 -1.72 -3.25
CA LYS A 59 -0.21 -0.37 -3.40
C LYS A 59 -0.68 0.61 -2.34
N SER A 60 -2.01 0.72 -2.16
CA SER A 60 -2.61 1.64 -1.17
C SER A 60 -2.29 1.24 0.27
N ALA A 61 -2.14 -0.06 0.55
CA ALA A 61 -1.74 -0.54 1.86
C ALA A 61 -0.29 -0.13 2.17
N LEU A 62 0.62 -0.40 1.26
CA LEU A 62 2.02 0.04 1.40
C LEU A 62 2.12 1.56 1.50
N ALA A 63 1.41 2.31 0.63
CA ALA A 63 1.45 3.76 0.63
C ALA A 63 1.07 4.39 1.98
N LYS A 64 0.14 3.78 2.71
CA LYS A 64 -0.28 4.23 4.05
C LYS A 64 0.76 3.96 5.14
N LEU A 65 1.57 2.92 4.99
CA LEU A 65 2.57 2.52 5.97
C LEU A 65 3.90 3.27 5.82
N LEU A 66 4.18 3.76 4.61
CA LEU A 66 5.45 4.40 4.29
C LEU A 66 5.75 5.65 5.13
N PRO A 67 4.82 6.58 5.41
CA PRO A 67 5.12 7.76 6.21
C PRO A 67 5.70 7.41 7.58
N ASP A 68 5.00 6.59 8.36
CA ASP A 68 5.44 6.19 9.69
C ASP A 68 6.74 5.38 9.65
N ALA A 69 6.87 4.45 8.70
CA ALA A 69 8.09 3.67 8.52
C ALA A 69 9.31 4.56 8.20
N MET A 70 9.13 5.55 7.34
CA MET A 70 10.20 6.48 6.96
C MET A 70 10.56 7.43 8.11
N GLU A 71 9.56 7.97 8.82
CA GLU A 71 9.79 8.91 9.91
C GLU A 71 10.44 8.20 11.11
N PHE A 72 10.01 7.00 11.42
CA PHE A 72 10.63 6.20 12.48
C PHE A 72 12.14 6.03 12.29
N HIS A 73 12.59 5.77 11.05
CA HIS A 73 14.02 5.66 10.73
C HIS A 73 14.76 6.99 10.74
N ARG A 74 14.07 8.12 10.56
CA ARG A 74 14.68 9.45 10.53
C ARG A 74 14.79 10.10 11.89
N SER A 75 13.70 10.04 12.67
CA SER A 75 13.58 10.77 13.93
C SER A 75 13.22 9.89 15.12
N GLY A 76 12.84 8.64 14.89
CA GLY A 76 12.32 7.75 15.93
C GLY A 76 10.85 8.03 16.31
N ALA A 77 10.20 8.98 15.61
CA ALA A 77 8.80 9.34 15.82
C ALA A 77 7.88 8.72 14.75
N ASP A 78 6.57 8.92 14.89
CA ASP A 78 5.59 8.67 13.84
C ASP A 78 5.33 9.93 13.03
N ALA A 79 4.73 9.77 11.85
CA ALA A 79 4.41 10.86 10.94
C ALA A 79 2.93 11.27 10.98
N GLN A 80 2.11 10.75 11.90
CA GLN A 80 0.64 10.84 11.85
C GLN A 80 0.12 12.28 11.74
N GLN A 81 0.67 13.21 12.52
CA GLN A 81 0.23 14.61 12.53
C GLN A 81 0.62 15.38 11.26
N ASP A 82 1.67 14.94 10.57
CA ASP A 82 2.24 15.58 9.39
C ASP A 82 1.94 14.78 8.10
N THR A 83 1.05 13.78 8.19
CA THR A 83 0.61 12.95 7.07
C THR A 83 -0.81 13.32 6.63
N LEU A 84 -0.96 13.64 5.34
CA LEU A 84 -2.26 13.77 4.70
C LEU A 84 -2.47 12.60 3.73
N TYR A 85 -3.43 11.72 4.02
CA TYR A 85 -3.89 10.68 3.12
C TYR A 85 -5.16 11.11 2.40
N VAL A 86 -5.15 11.04 1.06
CA VAL A 86 -6.33 11.32 0.23
C VAL A 86 -6.42 10.30 -0.90
N ARG A 87 -7.56 9.65 -1.01
CA ARG A 87 -7.92 8.91 -2.21
C ARG A 87 -8.57 9.86 -3.21
N VAL A 88 -7.94 10.01 -4.38
CA VAL A 88 -8.43 10.89 -5.44
C VAL A 88 -9.64 10.24 -6.12
N GLN A 89 -10.75 10.97 -6.20
CA GLN A 89 -11.98 10.50 -6.83
C GLN A 89 -12.18 11.15 -8.20
N GLN A 90 -12.69 10.39 -9.16
CA GLN A 90 -13.08 10.92 -10.46
C GLN A 90 -14.14 12.02 -10.30
N GLY A 91 -14.03 13.08 -11.09
CA GLY A 91 -14.97 14.20 -11.07
C GLY A 91 -14.78 15.19 -9.93
N ASN A 92 -13.94 14.90 -8.94
CA ASN A 92 -13.58 15.87 -7.91
C ASN A 92 -12.47 16.79 -8.45
N ASN A 93 -12.66 18.10 -8.29
CA ASN A 93 -11.65 19.07 -8.72
C ASN A 93 -10.40 18.95 -7.83
N GLY A 94 -9.43 18.14 -8.25
CA GLY A 94 -8.16 17.94 -7.56
C GLY A 94 -7.36 19.22 -7.33
N VAL A 95 -7.68 20.31 -8.04
CA VAL A 95 -7.04 21.62 -7.89
C VAL A 95 -7.19 22.15 -6.47
N LYS A 96 -8.40 22.11 -5.88
CA LYS A 96 -8.62 22.56 -4.49
C LYS A 96 -7.82 21.76 -3.46
N LEU A 97 -7.71 20.44 -3.69
CA LEU A 97 -6.87 19.58 -2.86
C LEU A 97 -5.40 20.03 -2.92
N LEU A 98 -4.89 20.27 -4.12
CA LEU A 98 -3.50 20.67 -4.31
C LEU A 98 -3.22 22.11 -3.87
N GLU A 99 -4.19 23.01 -3.93
CA GLU A 99 -4.10 24.34 -3.30
C GLU A 99 -3.94 24.23 -1.77
N LYS A 100 -4.72 23.35 -1.14
CA LYS A 100 -4.60 23.07 0.28
C LYS A 100 -3.23 22.48 0.61
N ILE A 101 -2.78 21.48 -0.14
CA ILE A 101 -1.44 20.89 0.03
C ILE A 101 -0.36 21.96 -0.14
N HIS A 102 -0.45 22.80 -1.18
CA HIS A 102 0.53 23.86 -1.43
C HIS A 102 0.60 24.88 -0.28
N SER A 103 -0.52 25.21 0.34
CA SER A 103 -0.55 26.13 1.48
C SER A 103 0.07 25.51 2.74
N THR A 104 -0.23 24.25 3.04
CA THR A 104 0.31 23.53 4.20
C THR A 104 1.79 23.15 4.03
N ALA A 105 2.21 22.81 2.81
CA ALA A 105 3.58 22.43 2.49
C ALA A 105 4.63 23.52 2.79
N ARG A 106 4.20 24.77 2.92
CA ARG A 106 5.07 25.92 3.25
C ARG A 106 5.25 26.14 4.75
N LEU A 107 4.48 25.44 5.57
CA LEU A 107 4.61 25.49 7.01
C LEU A 107 5.67 24.49 7.48
N TYR A 108 6.17 24.67 8.69
CA TYR A 108 7.02 23.63 9.30
C TYR A 108 6.15 22.46 9.76
N PRO A 109 6.63 21.20 9.61
CA PRO A 109 5.99 20.05 10.21
C PRO A 109 5.84 20.20 11.72
N ILE A 110 4.81 19.60 12.30
CA ILE A 110 4.50 19.73 13.74
C ILE A 110 5.39 18.80 14.56
N SER A 111 5.55 17.54 14.13
CA SER A 111 6.26 16.50 14.87
C SER A 111 7.25 15.72 14.01
N ALA A 112 6.98 15.59 12.73
CA ALA A 112 7.82 14.84 11.81
C ALA A 112 8.94 15.70 11.20
N SER A 113 9.90 15.05 10.55
CA SER A 113 10.98 15.72 9.81
C SER A 113 10.50 16.33 8.49
N HIS A 114 9.40 15.82 7.94
CA HIS A 114 8.81 16.21 6.65
C HIS A 114 7.29 16.17 6.71
N HIS A 115 6.64 16.91 5.81
CA HIS A 115 5.24 16.67 5.47
C HIS A 115 5.13 15.46 4.54
N TYR A 116 4.20 14.56 4.81
CA TYR A 116 3.92 13.37 4.00
C TYR A 116 2.56 13.50 3.30
N TYR A 117 2.56 13.49 1.99
CA TYR A 117 1.35 13.56 1.17
C TYR A 117 1.13 12.24 0.45
N VAL A 118 0.17 11.45 0.93
CA VAL A 118 -0.21 10.16 0.33
C VAL A 118 -1.43 10.40 -0.55
N LEU A 119 -1.23 10.37 -1.86
CA LEU A 119 -2.30 10.52 -2.84
C LEU A 119 -2.55 9.19 -3.55
N ASP A 120 -3.67 8.57 -3.24
CA ASP A 120 -4.07 7.27 -3.77
C ASP A 120 -4.91 7.45 -5.05
N GLU A 121 -4.62 6.68 -6.10
CA GLU A 121 -5.27 6.75 -7.41
C GLU A 121 -5.11 8.12 -8.10
N VAL A 122 -3.86 8.60 -8.22
CA VAL A 122 -3.56 9.93 -8.80
C VAL A 122 -3.90 10.04 -10.28
N ASP A 123 -4.10 8.94 -11.00
CA ASP A 123 -4.63 8.88 -12.35
C ASP A 123 -6.06 9.46 -12.47
N ASN A 124 -6.78 9.62 -11.36
CA ASN A 124 -8.07 10.32 -11.33
C ASN A 124 -7.95 11.86 -11.31
N LEU A 125 -6.75 12.43 -11.19
CA LEU A 125 -6.54 13.87 -11.32
C LEU A 125 -6.73 14.31 -12.77
N ASN A 126 -7.39 15.47 -12.96
CA ASN A 126 -7.45 16.08 -14.28
C ASN A 126 -6.11 16.73 -14.67
N ASP A 127 -5.94 17.11 -15.92
CA ASP A 127 -4.69 17.70 -16.45
C ASP A 127 -4.22 18.93 -15.69
N GLN A 128 -5.15 19.79 -15.26
CA GLN A 128 -4.85 20.99 -14.51
C GLN A 128 -4.30 20.65 -13.12
N ALA A 129 -4.93 19.71 -12.42
CA ALA A 129 -4.49 19.22 -11.13
C ALA A 129 -3.15 18.48 -11.24
N MET A 130 -2.93 17.70 -12.30
CA MET A 130 -1.67 17.00 -12.52
C MET A 130 -0.50 17.98 -12.73
N LYS A 131 -0.71 19.06 -13.50
CA LYS A 131 0.28 20.14 -13.64
C LYS A 131 0.55 20.85 -12.30
N MET A 132 -0.48 21.05 -11.51
CA MET A 132 -0.34 21.66 -10.17
C MET A 132 0.41 20.73 -9.20
N LEU A 133 0.15 19.42 -9.23
CA LEU A 133 0.89 18.43 -8.44
C LEU A 133 2.40 18.53 -8.72
N LYS A 134 2.79 18.57 -9.99
CA LYS A 134 4.19 18.79 -10.39
C LYS A 134 4.79 20.04 -9.77
N SER A 135 4.03 21.14 -9.71
CA SER A 135 4.48 22.40 -9.11
C SER A 135 4.65 22.28 -7.60
N VAL A 136 3.68 21.67 -6.92
CA VAL A 136 3.68 21.49 -5.46
C VAL A 136 4.82 20.56 -5.03
N MET A 137 5.16 19.56 -5.83
CA MET A 137 6.30 18.67 -5.58
C MET A 137 7.66 19.37 -5.55
N ASN A 138 7.76 20.62 -5.99
CA ASN A 138 9.00 21.41 -5.85
C ASN A 138 9.15 22.07 -4.48
N VAL A 139 8.12 22.03 -3.62
CA VAL A 139 8.20 22.62 -2.27
C VAL A 139 9.12 21.73 -1.41
N PRO A 140 10.18 22.30 -0.82
CA PRO A 140 11.08 21.53 0.04
C PRO A 140 10.38 21.06 1.33
N GLY A 141 10.95 20.03 1.97
CA GLY A 141 10.40 19.50 3.22
C GLY A 141 9.15 18.62 3.05
N CYS A 142 8.82 18.22 1.82
CA CYS A 142 7.66 17.39 1.52
C CYS A 142 8.08 16.08 0.86
N ILE A 143 7.40 15.00 1.24
CA ILE A 143 7.51 13.69 0.61
C ILE A 143 6.14 13.31 0.06
N PHE A 144 6.13 12.93 -1.23
CA PHE A 144 4.92 12.53 -1.92
C PHE A 144 4.92 11.00 -2.13
N ILE A 145 3.86 10.34 -1.71
CA ILE A 145 3.64 8.91 -1.91
C ILE A 145 2.39 8.78 -2.77
N LEU A 146 2.59 8.34 -4.00
CA LEU A 146 1.56 8.33 -5.03
C LEU A 146 1.26 6.88 -5.42
N THR A 147 0.00 6.56 -5.69
CA THR A 147 -0.38 5.28 -6.31
C THR A 147 -1.14 5.51 -7.60
N THR A 148 -1.00 4.60 -8.54
CA THR A 148 -1.77 4.60 -9.79
C THR A 148 -1.95 3.19 -10.33
N ASN A 149 -3.05 2.96 -11.02
CA ASN A 149 -3.25 1.76 -11.84
C ASN A 149 -2.80 1.99 -13.29
N ASN A 150 -2.73 3.26 -13.72
CA ASN A 150 -2.43 3.66 -15.10
C ASN A 150 -1.15 4.53 -15.14
N PHE A 151 0.01 3.89 -15.21
CA PHE A 151 1.30 4.60 -15.22
C PHE A 151 1.45 5.59 -16.38
N SER A 152 0.87 5.26 -17.55
CA SER A 152 0.90 6.12 -18.75
C SER A 152 0.21 7.47 -18.56
N ASP A 153 -0.82 7.52 -17.71
CA ASP A 153 -1.66 8.71 -17.50
C ASP A 153 -0.99 9.72 -16.55
N ILE A 154 0.10 9.33 -15.91
CA ILE A 154 0.85 10.22 -15.03
C ILE A 154 1.80 11.09 -15.85
N GLU A 155 1.71 12.42 -15.70
CA GLU A 155 2.57 13.38 -16.41
C GLU A 155 4.06 13.05 -16.20
N VAL A 156 4.84 13.15 -17.27
CA VAL A 156 6.29 12.87 -17.25
C VAL A 156 7.01 13.69 -16.18
N GLY A 157 6.59 14.95 -15.97
CA GLY A 157 7.15 15.83 -14.94
C GLY A 157 6.91 15.35 -13.51
N VAL A 158 5.78 14.69 -13.22
CA VAL A 158 5.51 14.04 -11.93
C VAL A 158 6.34 12.77 -11.80
N ARG A 159 6.36 11.92 -12.85
CA ARG A 159 7.16 10.68 -12.87
C ARG A 159 8.65 10.94 -12.65
N SER A 160 9.19 12.00 -13.26
CA SER A 160 10.61 12.35 -13.11
C SER A 160 11.00 12.72 -11.66
N ARG A 161 10.06 13.23 -10.87
CA ARG A 161 10.23 13.57 -9.46
C ARG A 161 10.01 12.40 -8.51
N CYS A 162 9.66 11.23 -9.04
CA CYS A 162 9.37 10.03 -8.25
C CYS A 162 10.40 8.93 -8.47
N HIS A 163 10.61 8.12 -7.45
CA HIS A 163 11.06 6.74 -7.63
C HIS A 163 9.83 5.93 -8.07
N CYS A 164 9.79 5.58 -9.36
CA CYS A 164 8.68 4.80 -9.92
C CYS A 164 8.94 3.32 -9.65
N ILE A 165 8.08 2.70 -8.85
CA ILE A 165 8.24 1.32 -8.38
C ILE A 165 7.09 0.48 -8.91
N PRO A 166 7.38 -0.54 -9.75
CA PRO A 166 6.35 -1.46 -10.21
C PRO A 166 5.83 -2.30 -9.04
N PHE A 167 4.53 -2.31 -8.87
CA PHE A 167 3.85 -3.04 -7.80
C PHE A 167 2.72 -3.90 -8.38
N ASN A 168 3.12 -4.83 -9.25
CA ASN A 168 2.25 -5.82 -9.88
C ASN A 168 1.99 -7.02 -8.95
N ALA A 169 1.39 -8.08 -9.51
CA ALA A 169 1.13 -9.30 -8.76
C ALA A 169 2.41 -9.87 -8.13
N ALA A 170 2.33 -10.21 -6.85
CA ALA A 170 3.37 -10.97 -6.18
C ALA A 170 3.31 -12.45 -6.56
N PRO A 171 4.44 -13.17 -6.53
CA PRO A 171 4.44 -14.62 -6.73
C PRO A 171 3.51 -15.33 -5.73
N PRO A 172 2.79 -16.38 -6.14
CA PRO A 172 1.89 -17.14 -5.27
C PRO A 172 2.56 -17.63 -3.97
N GLU A 173 3.83 -18.00 -4.04
CA GLU A 173 4.62 -18.47 -2.91
C GLU A 173 4.77 -17.41 -1.81
N GLY A 174 4.81 -16.15 -2.19
CA GLY A 174 4.90 -15.03 -1.25
C GLY A 174 3.68 -14.90 -0.33
N TRP A 175 2.53 -15.45 -0.73
CA TRP A 175 1.30 -15.45 0.04
C TRP A 175 1.18 -16.63 1.02
N LEU A 176 1.98 -17.69 0.85
CA LEU A 176 1.91 -18.90 1.70
C LEU A 176 2.04 -18.62 3.20
N PRO A 177 2.98 -17.76 3.67
CA PRO A 177 3.09 -17.50 5.10
C PRO A 177 1.83 -16.88 5.69
N LEU A 178 1.22 -15.92 4.99
CA LEU A 178 -0.03 -15.28 5.42
C LEU A 178 -1.21 -16.27 5.38
N ALA A 179 -1.33 -17.04 4.30
CA ALA A 179 -2.38 -18.06 4.16
C ALA A 179 -2.32 -19.11 5.28
N LYS A 180 -1.13 -19.62 5.57
CA LYS A 180 -0.91 -20.58 6.68
C LYS A 180 -1.25 -19.97 8.04
N ARG A 181 -0.90 -18.72 8.28
CA ARG A 181 -1.26 -18.01 9.52
C ARG A 181 -2.77 -17.92 9.68
N ILE A 182 -3.50 -17.49 8.64
CA ILE A 182 -4.96 -17.39 8.65
C ILE A 182 -5.61 -18.75 8.97
N LEU A 183 -5.16 -19.82 8.32
CA LEU A 183 -5.69 -21.17 8.55
C LEU A 183 -5.36 -21.69 9.96
N SER A 184 -4.14 -21.46 10.44
CA SER A 184 -3.73 -21.82 11.80
C SER A 184 -4.57 -21.13 12.86
N ASP A 185 -4.81 -19.82 12.72
CA ASP A 185 -5.64 -19.01 13.62
C ASP A 185 -7.12 -19.50 13.61
N ALA A 186 -7.58 -20.04 12.48
CA ALA A 186 -8.89 -20.66 12.34
C ALA A 186 -8.94 -22.13 12.83
N GLY A 187 -7.82 -22.68 13.32
CA GLY A 187 -7.72 -24.06 13.77
C GLY A 187 -7.85 -25.09 12.64
N ILE A 188 -7.43 -24.72 11.43
CA ILE A 188 -7.46 -25.60 10.26
C ILE A 188 -6.06 -26.11 9.96
N SER A 189 -5.92 -27.44 9.90
CA SER A 189 -4.68 -28.14 9.59
C SER A 189 -4.90 -29.15 8.45
N GLY A 190 -3.80 -29.66 7.88
CA GLY A 190 -3.87 -30.73 6.88
C GLY A 190 -4.01 -30.25 5.43
N ILE A 191 -4.03 -28.95 5.16
CA ILE A 191 -3.98 -28.42 3.80
C ILE A 191 -2.52 -28.28 3.38
N SER A 192 -2.15 -28.96 2.30
CA SER A 192 -0.79 -28.94 1.76
C SER A 192 -0.47 -27.60 1.06
N ASP A 193 0.82 -27.25 0.97
CA ASP A 193 1.28 -26.06 0.24
C ASP A 193 0.81 -26.05 -1.21
N LYS A 194 0.79 -27.23 -1.85
CA LYS A 194 0.30 -27.37 -3.22
C LYS A 194 -1.17 -26.98 -3.36
N GLN A 195 -2.00 -27.38 -2.39
CA GLN A 195 -3.43 -27.01 -2.39
C GLN A 195 -3.62 -25.52 -2.12
N LEU A 196 -2.85 -24.94 -1.19
CA LEU A 196 -2.88 -23.50 -0.93
C LEU A 196 -2.43 -22.68 -2.14
N LEU A 197 -1.36 -23.09 -2.80
CA LEU A 197 -0.90 -22.43 -4.03
C LEU A 197 -1.98 -22.42 -5.10
N ALA A 198 -2.64 -23.55 -5.33
CA ALA A 198 -3.74 -23.62 -6.30
C ALA A 198 -4.89 -22.66 -5.98
N VAL A 199 -5.20 -22.44 -4.69
CA VAL A 199 -6.20 -21.44 -4.27
C VAL A 199 -5.68 -20.02 -4.46
N ILE A 200 -4.44 -19.73 -4.07
CA ILE A 200 -3.82 -18.42 -4.23
C ILE A 200 -3.77 -18.00 -5.70
N GLU A 201 -3.46 -18.93 -6.60
CA GLU A 201 -3.43 -18.71 -8.05
C GLU A 201 -4.78 -18.27 -8.61
N THR A 202 -5.91 -18.71 -8.03
CA THR A 202 -7.25 -18.28 -8.48
C THR A 202 -7.47 -16.77 -8.32
N GLY A 203 -6.77 -16.11 -7.39
CA GLY A 203 -6.87 -14.67 -7.16
C GLY A 203 -6.10 -13.83 -8.17
N ASN A 204 -5.43 -14.43 -9.18
CA ASN A 204 -4.74 -13.73 -10.27
C ASN A 204 -3.82 -12.58 -9.80
N GLY A 205 -3.20 -12.74 -8.62
CA GLY A 205 -2.30 -11.76 -8.02
C GLY A 205 -2.99 -10.57 -7.35
N SER A 206 -4.32 -10.55 -7.29
CA SER A 206 -5.07 -9.59 -6.46
C SER A 206 -5.05 -10.06 -5.00
N ALA A 207 -4.49 -9.24 -4.12
CA ALA A 207 -4.49 -9.51 -2.68
C ALA A 207 -5.92 -9.68 -2.13
N ARG A 208 -6.87 -8.91 -2.65
CA ARG A 208 -8.29 -8.98 -2.22
C ARG A 208 -8.88 -10.35 -2.55
N ASP A 209 -8.70 -10.80 -3.80
CA ASP A 209 -9.29 -12.05 -4.26
C ASP A 209 -8.60 -13.26 -3.64
N ILE A 210 -7.27 -13.18 -3.42
CA ILE A 210 -6.50 -14.19 -2.70
C ILE A 210 -7.01 -14.33 -1.26
N LEU A 211 -7.16 -13.21 -0.55
CA LEU A 211 -7.64 -13.22 0.84
C LEU A 211 -9.09 -13.71 0.93
N ASP A 212 -9.95 -13.30 0.00
CA ASP A 212 -11.34 -13.78 -0.08
C ASP A 212 -11.40 -15.29 -0.31
N ALA A 213 -10.59 -15.81 -1.22
CA ALA A 213 -10.50 -17.25 -1.47
C ALA A 213 -10.04 -18.04 -0.22
N ILE A 214 -9.06 -17.52 0.55
CA ILE A 214 -8.60 -18.13 1.79
C ILE A 214 -9.70 -18.11 2.85
N VAL A 215 -10.42 -16.98 2.99
CA VAL A 215 -11.59 -16.88 3.89
C VAL A 215 -12.66 -17.88 3.50
N GLY A 216 -12.90 -18.09 2.21
CA GLY A 216 -13.82 -19.08 1.70
C GLY A 216 -13.49 -20.51 2.18
N ILE A 217 -12.21 -20.87 2.21
CA ILE A 217 -11.78 -22.18 2.76
C ILE A 217 -12.16 -22.26 4.25
N VAL A 218 -11.85 -21.20 5.03
CA VAL A 218 -12.13 -21.19 6.48
C VAL A 218 -13.61 -21.37 6.75
N LEU A 219 -14.46 -20.61 6.05
CA LEU A 219 -15.90 -20.66 6.22
C LEU A 219 -16.47 -22.05 5.85
N ASN A 220 -16.03 -22.63 4.74
CA ASN A 220 -16.47 -23.96 4.30
C ASN A 220 -16.12 -25.05 5.35
N VAL A 221 -14.91 -25.03 5.89
CA VAL A 221 -14.50 -26.01 6.92
C VAL A 221 -15.31 -25.81 8.20
N GLN A 222 -15.57 -24.58 8.61
CA GLN A 222 -16.38 -24.30 9.80
C GLN A 222 -17.83 -24.77 9.63
N GLN A 223 -18.45 -24.55 8.48
CA GLN A 223 -19.79 -25.04 8.18
C GLN A 223 -19.88 -26.57 8.23
N GLN A 224 -18.89 -27.28 7.65
CA GLN A 224 -18.85 -28.74 7.71
C GLN A 224 -18.74 -29.27 9.15
N ARG A 225 -17.91 -28.64 10.00
CA ARG A 225 -17.80 -28.99 11.43
C ARG A 225 -19.10 -28.80 12.18
N THR A 226 -19.80 -27.69 11.93
CA THR A 226 -21.09 -27.38 12.57
C THR A 226 -22.17 -28.38 12.14
N SER A 227 -22.22 -28.75 10.86
CA SER A 227 -23.17 -29.70 10.34
C SER A 227 -22.94 -31.14 10.91
N GLN A 228 -21.69 -31.52 11.14
CA GLN A 228 -21.35 -32.82 11.77
C GLN A 228 -21.73 -32.88 13.25
N THR A 229 -21.63 -31.72 13.96
CA THR A 229 -21.99 -31.64 15.39
C THR A 229 -23.50 -31.61 15.61
N ALA A 230 -24.28 -31.15 14.63
CA ALA A 230 -25.75 -31.08 14.71
C ALA A 230 -26.46 -32.42 14.40
N VAL A 231 -25.73 -33.47 13.99
CA VAL A 231 -26.27 -34.81 13.61
C VAL A 231 -26.02 -35.83 14.75
N VAL A 232 -25.38 -35.44 15.83
CA VAL A 232 -25.18 -36.23 17.06
C VAL A 232 -26.12 -35.73 18.14
#